data_905613162835adc9013765a1267d06c8
#
_entry.id   905613162835adc9013765a1267d06c8
#
_cell.length_a   1.000
_cell.length_b   1.000
_cell.length_c   1.000
_cell.angle_alpha   90.00
_cell.angle_beta   90.00
_cell.angle_gamma   90.00
#
_symmetry.space_group_name_H-M   'P 1'
#
loop_
_entity.id
_entity.type
_entity.pdbx_description
1 polymer ?
#
loop_
_entity_poly.entity_id
_entity_poly.type
_entity_poly.pdbx_seq_one_letter_code
_entity_poly.pdbx_strand_id
1 'polypeptide(L)'
;MPTFSVITVCFNEAGHIKDTLDSIVSQSCNDYELIVVDGESTDGTKDVIKQYANHITWWCSERDKGIYNAMNKGVRHATGEYVIFMNGGDCFYDSTVLHDMVQTGLHADVIEALAVKKGTQELIRQHDPDLGRTLLTDCLCHQSTFIRRELLERFPYDETYKIASDWKFWLQTLLCHACTYQFVDRVVAAMDVNGITYSQLDLNKKERDAILAQFLPQGFAAPVISLIHEHHKMTHNILIQYVLFLEKHSMRSYHILRKTAKRMVNYVKWKKGSNQ
;
A
#
# COMPACT_ATOMS: atom_id res chain seq x y z
N MET A 1 -26.04 6.84 -6.12
CA MET A 1 -24.65 7.05 -5.65
C MET A 1 -23.96 5.72 -5.84
N PRO A 2 -22.87 5.63 -6.59
CA PRO A 2 -22.21 4.36 -6.82
C PRO A 2 -21.56 3.83 -5.53
N THR A 3 -21.37 2.51 -5.46
CA THR A 3 -20.63 1.91 -4.34
C THR A 3 -19.14 2.29 -4.39
N PHE A 4 -18.55 2.34 -5.58
CA PHE A 4 -17.11 2.60 -5.70
C PHE A 4 -16.82 3.85 -6.55
N SER A 5 -15.83 4.63 -6.11
CA SER A 5 -15.07 5.56 -6.94
C SER A 5 -13.70 4.97 -7.21
N VAL A 6 -13.46 4.54 -8.44
CA VAL A 6 -12.13 4.09 -8.89
C VAL A 6 -11.37 5.32 -9.37
N ILE A 7 -10.29 5.68 -8.68
CA ILE A 7 -9.47 6.85 -8.99
C ILE A 7 -8.16 6.40 -9.60
N THR A 8 -7.91 6.82 -10.83
CA THR A 8 -6.64 6.60 -11.56
C THR A 8 -5.85 7.89 -11.60
N VAL A 9 -4.65 7.90 -11.04
CA VAL A 9 -3.69 8.99 -11.19
C VAL A 9 -2.53 8.54 -12.06
N CYS A 10 -2.07 9.39 -12.99
CA CYS A 10 -1.01 9.05 -13.92
C CYS A 10 -0.17 10.27 -14.31
N PHE A 11 1.08 10.02 -14.66
CA PHE A 11 2.00 11.00 -15.24
C PHE A 11 3.02 10.32 -16.12
N ASN A 12 2.96 10.58 -17.44
CA ASN A 12 3.80 9.95 -18.48
C ASN A 12 3.73 8.42 -18.44
N GLU A 13 2.49 7.88 -18.57
CA GLU A 13 2.18 6.45 -18.50
C GLU A 13 1.61 5.91 -19.82
N ALA A 14 1.95 6.49 -20.98
CA ALA A 14 1.39 6.09 -22.27
C ALA A 14 1.55 4.59 -22.57
N GLY A 15 2.61 3.95 -22.06
CA GLY A 15 2.88 2.53 -22.21
C GLY A 15 2.02 1.60 -21.34
N HIS A 16 1.44 2.10 -20.26
CA HIS A 16 0.80 1.24 -19.25
C HIS A 16 -0.64 1.64 -18.90
N ILE A 17 -1.01 2.93 -19.09
CA ILE A 17 -2.34 3.44 -18.71
C ILE A 17 -3.48 2.70 -19.41
N LYS A 18 -3.25 2.18 -20.62
CA LYS A 18 -4.24 1.40 -21.35
C LYS A 18 -4.64 0.14 -20.58
N ASP A 19 -3.67 -0.62 -20.07
CA ASP A 19 -3.94 -1.84 -19.30
C ASP A 19 -4.75 -1.53 -18.04
N THR A 20 -4.42 -0.41 -17.36
CA THR A 20 -5.16 0.05 -16.19
C THR A 20 -6.61 0.32 -16.53
N LEU A 21 -6.86 1.15 -17.56
CA LEU A 21 -8.21 1.52 -17.97
C LEU A 21 -9.01 0.31 -18.49
N ASP A 22 -8.39 -0.58 -19.25
CA ASP A 22 -9.00 -1.85 -19.70
C ASP A 22 -9.46 -2.70 -18.50
N SER A 23 -8.63 -2.83 -17.47
CA SER A 23 -8.95 -3.61 -16.29
C SER A 23 -10.14 -3.04 -15.49
N ILE A 24 -10.32 -1.71 -15.54
CA ILE A 24 -11.43 -1.03 -14.87
C ILE A 24 -12.72 -1.15 -15.69
N VAL A 25 -12.67 -0.85 -16.99
CA VAL A 25 -13.88 -0.87 -17.82
C VAL A 25 -14.38 -2.28 -18.12
N SER A 26 -13.55 -3.30 -17.93
CA SER A 26 -13.95 -4.71 -18.06
C SER A 26 -14.61 -5.30 -16.80
N GLN A 27 -14.76 -4.53 -15.72
CA GLN A 27 -15.43 -5.03 -14.51
C GLN A 27 -16.87 -5.42 -14.78
N SER A 28 -17.29 -6.58 -14.28
CA SER A 28 -18.66 -7.10 -14.42
C SER A 28 -19.68 -6.36 -13.56
N CYS A 29 -19.22 -5.60 -12.58
CA CYS A 29 -20.04 -4.72 -11.75
C CYS A 29 -20.10 -3.34 -12.40
N ASN A 30 -21.29 -2.76 -12.52
CA ASN A 30 -21.49 -1.41 -13.05
C ASN A 30 -21.72 -0.36 -11.96
N ASP A 31 -21.65 -0.75 -10.69
CA ASP A 31 -21.91 0.15 -9.56
C ASP A 31 -20.63 0.88 -9.12
N TYR A 32 -19.96 1.48 -10.09
CA TYR A 32 -18.77 2.31 -9.87
C TYR A 32 -18.76 3.52 -10.80
N GLU A 33 -17.96 4.49 -10.44
CA GLU A 33 -17.56 5.60 -11.29
C GLU A 33 -16.03 5.55 -11.50
N LEU A 34 -15.57 6.04 -12.66
CA LEU A 34 -14.15 6.15 -12.98
C LEU A 34 -13.74 7.62 -13.03
N ILE A 35 -12.74 7.97 -12.24
CA ILE A 35 -12.16 9.30 -12.17
C ILE A 35 -10.68 9.21 -12.58
N VAL A 36 -10.24 10.06 -13.52
CA VAL A 36 -8.85 10.06 -14.00
C VAL A 36 -8.20 11.43 -13.79
N VAL A 37 -7.05 11.44 -13.14
CA VAL A 37 -6.24 12.65 -12.93
C VAL A 37 -4.89 12.46 -13.60
N ASP A 38 -4.64 13.19 -14.68
CA ASP A 38 -3.37 13.22 -15.39
C ASP A 38 -2.55 14.43 -14.98
N GLY A 39 -1.30 14.22 -14.57
CA GLY A 39 -0.36 15.23 -14.10
C GLY A 39 0.24 16.12 -15.21
N GLU A 40 -0.50 16.40 -16.29
CA GLU A 40 -0.03 17.14 -17.47
C GLU A 40 1.00 16.32 -18.29
N SER A 41 0.70 15.07 -18.56
CA SER A 41 1.57 14.17 -19.34
C SER A 41 1.85 14.70 -20.77
N THR A 42 3.04 14.39 -21.27
CA THR A 42 3.54 14.85 -22.57
C THR A 42 3.90 13.71 -23.54
N ASP A 43 3.79 12.46 -23.09
CA ASP A 43 4.23 11.25 -23.81
C ASP A 43 3.14 10.55 -24.62
N GLY A 44 1.92 11.11 -24.69
CA GLY A 44 0.75 10.50 -25.35
C GLY A 44 -0.27 9.88 -24.38
N THR A 45 -0.02 9.85 -23.07
CA THR A 45 -0.97 9.39 -22.04
C THR A 45 -2.36 9.98 -22.22
N LYS A 46 -2.45 11.30 -22.47
CA LYS A 46 -3.73 12.02 -22.67
C LYS A 46 -4.53 11.48 -23.85
N ASP A 47 -3.87 11.08 -24.91
CA ASP A 47 -4.56 10.59 -26.10
C ASP A 47 -5.11 9.19 -25.88
N VAL A 48 -4.46 8.39 -25.03
CA VAL A 48 -5.00 7.11 -24.57
C VAL A 48 -6.23 7.37 -23.69
N ILE A 49 -6.17 8.27 -22.69
CA ILE A 49 -7.29 8.60 -21.79
C ILE A 49 -8.53 9.03 -22.60
N LYS A 50 -8.37 9.88 -23.62
CA LYS A 50 -9.47 10.34 -24.47
C LYS A 50 -10.22 9.20 -25.17
N GLN A 51 -9.56 8.06 -25.46
CA GLN A 51 -10.22 6.89 -26.07
C GLN A 51 -11.23 6.24 -25.11
N TYR A 52 -11.09 6.47 -23.79
CA TYR A 52 -11.98 5.96 -22.75
C TYR A 52 -12.98 7.01 -22.24
N ALA A 53 -13.10 8.17 -22.89
CA ALA A 53 -13.93 9.30 -22.42
C ALA A 53 -15.40 8.91 -22.11
N ASN A 54 -15.95 7.94 -22.86
CA ASN A 54 -17.33 7.46 -22.64
C ASN A 54 -17.51 6.60 -21.38
N HIS A 55 -16.40 6.13 -20.79
CA HIS A 55 -16.38 5.32 -19.56
C HIS A 55 -15.93 6.14 -18.33
N ILE A 56 -15.36 7.32 -18.55
CA ILE A 56 -14.81 8.16 -17.49
C ILE A 56 -15.90 9.14 -17.03
N THR A 57 -16.20 9.12 -15.74
CA THR A 57 -17.18 10.04 -15.15
C THR A 57 -16.64 11.45 -15.07
N TRP A 58 -15.38 11.60 -14.70
CA TRP A 58 -14.69 12.89 -14.65
C TRP A 58 -13.19 12.71 -14.87
N TRP A 59 -12.56 13.63 -15.58
CA TRP A 59 -11.09 13.65 -15.73
C TRP A 59 -10.54 15.06 -15.94
N CYS A 60 -9.28 15.24 -15.55
CA CYS A 60 -8.50 16.43 -15.88
C CYS A 60 -7.07 16.05 -16.29
N SER A 61 -6.44 16.96 -17.02
CA SER A 61 -4.99 16.92 -17.30
C SER A 61 -4.41 18.28 -16.98
N GLU A 62 -3.78 18.35 -15.82
CA GLU A 62 -3.17 19.58 -15.31
C GLU A 62 -1.99 19.25 -14.41
N ARG A 63 -1.04 20.15 -14.34
CA ARG A 63 0.14 19.99 -13.49
C ARG A 63 -0.28 19.78 -12.04
N ASP A 64 0.26 18.75 -11.42
CA ASP A 64 0.11 18.47 -10.00
C ASP A 64 1.40 18.74 -9.21
N LYS A 65 1.29 18.68 -7.88
CA LYS A 65 2.42 18.83 -6.95
C LYS A 65 3.00 17.49 -6.50
N GLY A 66 2.60 16.41 -7.15
CA GLY A 66 2.97 15.03 -6.86
C GLY A 66 1.75 14.14 -6.75
N ILE A 67 1.99 12.83 -6.61
CA ILE A 67 0.95 11.78 -6.64
C ILE A 67 -0.19 12.03 -5.65
N TYR A 68 0.10 12.45 -4.41
CA TYR A 68 -0.92 12.67 -3.39
C TYR A 68 -1.78 13.91 -3.67
N ASN A 69 -1.23 14.93 -4.35
CA ASN A 69 -2.02 16.06 -4.85
C ASN A 69 -3.01 15.58 -5.92
N ALA A 70 -2.57 14.73 -6.84
CA ALA A 70 -3.45 14.12 -7.84
C ALA A 70 -4.51 13.23 -7.20
N MET A 71 -4.16 12.38 -6.24
CA MET A 71 -5.10 11.53 -5.49
C MET A 71 -6.16 12.39 -4.76
N ASN A 72 -5.73 13.43 -4.04
CA ASN A 72 -6.65 14.35 -3.36
C ASN A 72 -7.58 15.10 -4.35
N LYS A 73 -7.09 15.45 -5.57
CA LYS A 73 -7.96 15.99 -6.62
C LYS A 73 -9.05 14.98 -7.01
N GLY A 74 -8.67 13.72 -7.24
CA GLY A 74 -9.62 12.66 -7.57
C GLY A 74 -10.68 12.48 -6.48
N VAL A 75 -10.28 12.44 -5.20
CA VAL A 75 -11.21 12.31 -4.06
C VAL A 75 -12.25 13.44 -4.04
N ARG A 76 -11.88 14.69 -4.36
CA ARG A 76 -12.83 15.82 -4.40
C ARG A 76 -13.94 15.67 -5.45
N HIS A 77 -13.75 14.84 -6.45
CA HIS A 77 -14.73 14.54 -7.50
C HIS A 77 -15.43 13.18 -7.31
N ALA A 78 -15.00 12.42 -6.31
CA ALA A 78 -15.57 11.12 -5.97
C ALA A 78 -16.96 11.31 -5.32
N THR A 79 -17.91 10.46 -5.71
CA THR A 79 -19.26 10.41 -5.15
C THR A 79 -19.61 9.04 -4.59
N GLY A 80 -18.79 8.01 -4.86
CA GLY A 80 -18.97 6.66 -4.36
C GLY A 80 -18.82 6.55 -2.85
N GLU A 81 -19.39 5.50 -2.28
CA GLU A 81 -19.27 5.22 -0.84
C GLU A 81 -17.82 4.89 -0.47
N TYR A 82 -17.14 4.10 -1.30
CA TYR A 82 -15.75 3.72 -1.14
C TYR A 82 -14.89 4.24 -2.30
N VAL A 83 -13.68 4.63 -1.97
CA VAL A 83 -12.62 4.98 -2.93
C VAL A 83 -11.60 3.85 -2.99
N ILE A 84 -11.17 3.52 -4.19
CA ILE A 84 -9.98 2.71 -4.45
C ILE A 84 -9.09 3.42 -5.46
N PHE A 85 -7.79 3.43 -5.21
CA PHE A 85 -6.81 4.01 -6.12
C PHE A 85 -6.22 2.93 -7.01
N MET A 86 -6.39 3.07 -8.33
CA MET A 86 -5.79 2.20 -9.34
C MET A 86 -4.92 3.08 -10.24
N ASN A 87 -3.67 3.28 -9.86
CA ASN A 87 -2.75 4.21 -10.53
C ASN A 87 -2.33 3.70 -11.92
N GLY A 88 -1.82 4.59 -12.76
CA GLY A 88 -1.28 4.19 -14.06
C GLY A 88 -0.22 3.09 -13.92
N GLY A 89 -0.39 1.98 -14.63
CA GLY A 89 0.43 0.77 -14.54
C GLY A 89 -0.15 -0.34 -13.68
N ASP A 90 -0.96 -0.03 -12.66
CA ASP A 90 -1.66 -1.01 -11.83
C ASP A 90 -2.97 -1.45 -12.51
N CYS A 91 -3.45 -2.65 -12.22
CA CYS A 91 -4.66 -3.20 -12.81
C CYS A 91 -5.51 -3.91 -11.75
N PHE A 92 -6.83 -3.94 -11.92
CA PHE A 92 -7.61 -4.95 -11.23
C PHE A 92 -7.13 -6.35 -11.64
N TYR A 93 -7.16 -7.28 -10.69
CA TYR A 93 -6.65 -8.63 -10.90
C TYR A 93 -7.45 -9.40 -11.96
N ASP A 94 -8.76 -9.27 -11.95
CA ASP A 94 -9.69 -9.82 -12.94
C ASP A 94 -10.98 -8.98 -13.05
N SER A 95 -11.89 -9.38 -13.92
CA SER A 95 -13.12 -8.64 -14.21
C SER A 95 -14.22 -8.80 -13.14
N THR A 96 -14.06 -9.62 -12.12
CA THR A 96 -15.07 -9.86 -11.08
C THR A 96 -14.77 -9.16 -9.76
N VAL A 97 -13.61 -8.50 -9.63
CA VAL A 97 -13.14 -7.90 -8.38
C VAL A 97 -14.20 -7.05 -7.70
N LEU A 98 -14.76 -6.05 -8.38
CA LEU A 98 -15.74 -5.15 -7.76
C LEU A 98 -17.05 -5.89 -7.41
N HIS A 99 -17.47 -6.84 -8.23
CA HIS A 99 -18.63 -7.68 -7.93
C HIS A 99 -18.39 -8.50 -6.65
N ASP A 100 -17.25 -9.19 -6.56
CA ASP A 100 -16.90 -10.04 -5.43
C ASP A 100 -16.80 -9.23 -4.14
N MET A 101 -16.23 -8.02 -4.21
CA MET A 101 -16.15 -7.12 -3.05
C MET A 101 -17.54 -6.72 -2.53
N VAL A 102 -18.50 -6.41 -3.40
CA VAL A 102 -19.88 -6.14 -2.98
C VAL A 102 -20.48 -7.35 -2.25
N GLN A 103 -20.22 -8.57 -2.75
CA GLN A 103 -20.77 -9.81 -2.14
C GLN A 103 -20.18 -10.11 -0.75
N THR A 104 -18.98 -9.63 -0.43
CA THR A 104 -18.37 -9.85 0.89
C THR A 104 -19.03 -9.02 2.01
N GLY A 105 -19.87 -8.05 1.68
CA GLY A 105 -20.45 -7.10 2.63
C GLY A 105 -19.43 -6.08 3.11
N LEU A 106 -19.51 -4.87 2.58
CA LEU A 106 -18.62 -3.77 2.91
C LEU A 106 -19.13 -3.05 4.16
N HIS A 107 -18.49 -3.23 5.32
CA HIS A 107 -18.98 -2.69 6.59
C HIS A 107 -17.96 -1.78 7.31
N ALA A 108 -16.67 -1.93 7.00
CA ALA A 108 -15.61 -1.18 7.67
C ALA A 108 -15.29 0.13 6.94
N ASP A 109 -14.63 1.05 7.64
CA ASP A 109 -14.14 2.30 7.05
C ASP A 109 -12.92 2.06 6.14
N VAL A 110 -12.13 1.03 6.46
CA VAL A 110 -10.96 0.59 5.67
C VAL A 110 -11.08 -0.92 5.44
N ILE A 111 -11.12 -1.33 4.19
CA ILE A 111 -11.24 -2.73 3.78
C ILE A 111 -10.00 -3.09 2.99
N GLU A 112 -9.10 -3.82 3.63
CA GLU A 112 -7.88 -4.34 2.99
C GLU A 112 -8.18 -5.65 2.27
N ALA A 113 -7.63 -5.79 1.07
CA ALA A 113 -7.59 -7.04 0.34
C ALA A 113 -6.15 -7.31 -0.15
N LEU A 114 -5.95 -8.35 -0.96
CA LEU A 114 -4.64 -8.77 -1.41
C LEU A 114 -4.26 -8.10 -2.74
N ALA A 115 -2.96 -7.89 -2.93
CA ALA A 115 -2.37 -7.51 -4.20
C ALA A 115 -1.24 -8.47 -4.59
N VAL A 116 -1.10 -8.72 -5.89
CA VAL A 116 0.01 -9.50 -6.47
C VAL A 116 0.88 -8.60 -7.33
N LYS A 117 2.12 -9.03 -7.54
CA LYS A 117 2.99 -8.42 -8.52
C LYS A 117 2.48 -8.71 -9.94
N LYS A 118 2.34 -7.67 -10.76
CA LYS A 118 1.83 -7.78 -12.13
C LYS A 118 2.58 -8.84 -12.95
N GLY A 119 1.84 -9.69 -13.63
CA GLY A 119 2.39 -10.80 -14.42
C GLY A 119 2.82 -12.03 -13.61
N THR A 120 2.56 -12.06 -12.30
CA THR A 120 2.88 -13.19 -11.42
C THR A 120 1.71 -13.51 -10.48
N GLN A 121 1.88 -14.58 -9.67
CA GLN A 121 0.99 -14.91 -8.55
C GLN A 121 1.63 -14.56 -7.19
N GLU A 122 2.76 -13.87 -7.20
CA GLU A 122 3.47 -13.48 -6.00
C GLU A 122 2.74 -12.35 -5.28
N LEU A 123 2.34 -12.58 -4.03
CA LEU A 123 1.72 -11.56 -3.21
C LEU A 123 2.72 -10.43 -2.91
N ILE A 124 2.27 -9.19 -3.05
CA ILE A 124 3.06 -8.00 -2.65
C ILE A 124 3.39 -8.07 -1.16
N ARG A 125 2.40 -8.44 -0.34
CA ARG A 125 2.59 -8.79 1.07
C ARG A 125 1.57 -9.82 1.51
N GLN A 126 1.90 -10.57 2.54
CA GLN A 126 0.95 -11.45 3.20
C GLN A 126 0.15 -10.66 4.24
N HIS A 127 -1.13 -11.00 4.41
CA HIS A 127 -1.92 -10.44 5.49
C HIS A 127 -1.31 -10.86 6.84
N ASP A 128 -1.11 -9.88 7.74
CA ASP A 128 -0.74 -10.10 9.13
C ASP A 128 -1.96 -9.77 10.00
N PRO A 129 -2.49 -10.71 10.80
CA PRO A 129 -3.62 -10.44 11.69
C PRO A 129 -3.28 -9.39 12.77
N ASP A 130 -1.99 -9.13 13.03
CA ASP A 130 -1.56 -8.01 13.87
C ASP A 130 -1.45 -6.72 13.04
N LEU A 131 -2.58 -6.04 12.88
CA LEU A 131 -2.66 -4.77 12.17
C LEU A 131 -1.69 -3.72 12.75
N GLY A 132 -1.51 -3.69 14.07
CA GLY A 132 -0.59 -2.74 14.71
C GLY A 132 0.85 -2.96 14.26
N ARG A 133 1.27 -4.22 14.14
CA ARG A 133 2.59 -4.57 13.60
C ARG A 133 2.70 -4.13 12.13
N THR A 134 1.71 -4.45 11.31
CA THR A 134 1.68 -4.03 9.91
C THR A 134 1.83 -2.52 9.77
N LEU A 135 1.04 -1.74 10.52
CA LEU A 135 1.09 -0.29 10.45
C LEU A 135 2.44 0.30 10.86
N LEU A 136 3.17 -0.34 11.76
CA LEU A 136 4.48 0.14 12.21
C LEU A 136 5.63 -0.30 11.30
N THR A 137 5.55 -1.50 10.72
CA THR A 137 6.69 -2.10 9.99
C THR A 137 6.50 -2.15 8.47
N ASP A 138 5.26 -2.01 7.98
CA ASP A 138 4.91 -2.13 6.55
C ASP A 138 3.89 -1.05 6.18
N CYS A 139 3.20 -1.20 5.05
CA CYS A 139 2.15 -0.32 4.58
C CYS A 139 1.00 -1.14 3.96
N LEU A 140 -0.24 -0.72 4.18
CA LEU A 140 -1.36 -1.25 3.41
C LEU A 140 -1.25 -0.76 1.96
N CYS A 141 -1.45 -1.67 0.99
CA CYS A 141 -1.42 -1.31 -0.42
C CYS A 141 -2.70 -0.55 -0.79
N HIS A 142 -2.62 0.74 -1.09
CA HIS A 142 -3.79 1.52 -1.46
C HIS A 142 -4.47 1.00 -2.75
N GLN A 143 -3.75 0.28 -3.61
CA GLN A 143 -4.30 -0.36 -4.81
C GLN A 143 -5.22 -1.56 -4.52
N SER A 144 -5.13 -2.13 -3.32
CA SER A 144 -6.01 -3.23 -2.89
C SER A 144 -6.78 -2.90 -1.61
N THR A 145 -6.88 -1.62 -1.27
CA THR A 145 -7.60 -1.16 -0.08
C THR A 145 -8.74 -0.23 -0.46
N PHE A 146 -9.96 -0.62 -0.10
CA PHE A 146 -11.14 0.23 -0.25
C PHE A 146 -11.29 1.10 0.98
N ILE A 147 -11.42 2.40 0.77
CA ILE A 147 -11.42 3.41 1.82
C ILE A 147 -12.77 4.12 1.78
N ARG A 148 -13.48 4.20 2.88
CA ARG A 148 -14.70 5.00 2.95
C ARG A 148 -14.36 6.45 2.56
N ARG A 149 -15.07 6.99 1.56
CA ARG A 149 -14.79 8.31 0.97
C ARG A 149 -14.72 9.42 2.02
N GLU A 150 -15.66 9.42 2.97
CA GLU A 150 -15.72 10.41 4.06
C GLU A 150 -14.43 10.43 4.90
N LEU A 151 -13.74 9.30 4.99
CA LEU A 151 -12.46 9.21 5.70
C LEU A 151 -11.37 10.00 4.97
N LEU A 152 -11.29 9.89 3.65
CA LEU A 152 -10.36 10.65 2.82
C LEU A 152 -10.70 12.14 2.75
N GLU A 153 -11.99 12.49 2.82
CA GLU A 153 -12.42 13.90 2.91
C GLU A 153 -12.02 14.52 4.25
N ARG A 154 -12.15 13.77 5.34
CA ARG A 154 -11.79 14.22 6.68
C ARG A 154 -10.27 14.24 6.91
N PHE A 155 -9.56 13.29 6.34
CA PHE A 155 -8.12 13.11 6.49
C PHE A 155 -7.46 12.99 5.10
N PRO A 156 -7.38 14.08 4.32
CA PRO A 156 -6.75 14.03 3.01
C PRO A 156 -5.27 13.63 3.12
N TYR A 157 -4.73 13.06 2.07
CA TYR A 157 -3.29 12.80 1.99
C TYR A 157 -2.48 14.08 2.17
N ASP A 158 -1.41 14.01 2.95
CA ASP A 158 -0.50 15.13 3.19
C ASP A 158 0.42 15.31 1.98
N GLU A 159 0.19 16.36 1.21
CA GLU A 159 0.91 16.66 -0.04
C GLU A 159 2.37 17.10 0.18
N THR A 160 2.81 17.27 1.43
CA THR A 160 4.21 17.58 1.76
C THR A 160 5.12 16.36 1.63
N TYR A 161 4.55 15.15 1.73
CA TYR A 161 5.25 13.88 1.52
C TYR A 161 5.15 13.43 0.06
N LYS A 162 6.21 12.78 -0.43
CA LYS A 162 6.27 12.29 -1.80
C LYS A 162 5.94 10.80 -1.92
N ILE A 163 6.19 10.01 -0.85
CA ILE A 163 6.14 8.55 -0.90
C ILE A 163 5.30 7.96 0.24
N ALA A 164 5.31 8.55 1.43
CA ALA A 164 4.79 7.92 2.65
C ALA A 164 3.51 8.57 3.18
N SER A 165 2.77 9.37 2.38
CA SER A 165 1.55 10.01 2.86
C SER A 165 0.39 9.04 3.05
N ASP A 166 0.30 7.98 2.24
CA ASP A 166 -0.64 6.87 2.44
C ASP A 166 -0.36 6.15 3.75
N TRP A 167 0.90 5.87 4.07
CA TRP A 167 1.28 5.29 5.36
C TRP A 167 0.94 6.22 6.53
N LYS A 168 1.15 7.53 6.40
CA LYS A 168 0.69 8.53 7.40
C LYS A 168 -0.82 8.46 7.60
N PHE A 169 -1.58 8.37 6.51
CA PHE A 169 -3.02 8.23 6.54
C PHE A 169 -3.47 6.99 7.32
N TRP A 170 -2.82 5.82 7.11
CA TRP A 170 -3.13 4.61 7.87
C TRP A 170 -2.85 4.75 9.37
N LEU A 171 -1.70 5.34 9.73
CA LEU A 171 -1.40 5.61 11.15
C LEU A 171 -2.44 6.55 11.76
N GLN A 172 -2.80 7.61 11.06
CA GLN A 172 -3.75 8.58 11.54
C GLN A 172 -5.15 7.98 11.72
N THR A 173 -5.65 7.25 10.75
CA THR A 173 -7.02 6.74 10.75
C THR A 173 -7.17 5.49 11.60
N LEU A 174 -6.35 4.48 11.40
CA LEU A 174 -6.50 3.17 12.05
C LEU A 174 -5.91 3.14 13.46
N LEU A 175 -4.80 3.85 13.70
CA LEU A 175 -4.15 3.84 15.02
C LEU A 175 -4.66 4.94 15.94
N CYS A 176 -4.84 6.18 15.44
CA CYS A 176 -5.18 7.32 16.27
C CYS A 176 -6.69 7.59 16.37
N HIS A 177 -7.46 7.31 15.31
CA HIS A 177 -8.90 7.60 15.26
C HIS A 177 -9.79 6.37 15.34
N ALA A 178 -9.20 5.19 15.56
CA ALA A 178 -9.91 3.92 15.76
C ALA A 178 -10.99 3.64 14.70
N CYS A 179 -10.71 3.93 13.45
CA CYS A 179 -11.57 3.58 12.33
C CYS A 179 -11.72 2.07 12.23
N THR A 180 -12.87 1.61 11.77
CA THR A 180 -13.12 0.19 11.62
C THR A 180 -12.33 -0.39 10.46
N TYR A 181 -11.80 -1.60 10.66
CA TYR A 181 -10.98 -2.31 9.68
C TYR A 181 -11.54 -3.70 9.39
N GLN A 182 -11.50 -4.10 8.13
CA GLN A 182 -11.87 -5.43 7.65
C GLN A 182 -10.78 -5.94 6.70
N PHE A 183 -10.43 -7.20 6.83
CA PHE A 183 -9.64 -7.90 5.81
C PHE A 183 -10.53 -8.84 5.00
N VAL A 184 -10.34 -8.83 3.68
CA VAL A 184 -11.01 -9.72 2.73
C VAL A 184 -9.94 -10.54 2.00
N ASP A 185 -10.02 -11.85 2.11
CA ASP A 185 -9.08 -12.79 1.46
C ASP A 185 -9.41 -12.93 -0.05
N ARG A 186 -9.20 -11.83 -0.79
CA ARG A 186 -9.41 -11.72 -2.24
C ARG A 186 -8.26 -10.95 -2.86
N VAL A 187 -7.70 -11.48 -3.94
CA VAL A 187 -6.73 -10.71 -4.75
C VAL A 187 -7.50 -9.68 -5.58
N VAL A 188 -7.25 -8.41 -5.30
CA VAL A 188 -7.94 -7.26 -5.93
C VAL A 188 -7.09 -6.61 -7.00
N ALA A 189 -5.79 -6.47 -6.78
CA ALA A 189 -4.91 -5.70 -7.66
C ALA A 189 -3.69 -6.51 -8.13
N ALA A 190 -3.29 -6.24 -9.36
CA ALA A 190 -1.98 -6.60 -9.91
C ALA A 190 -1.15 -5.32 -10.07
N MET A 191 -0.11 -5.17 -9.24
CA MET A 191 0.67 -3.95 -9.10
C MET A 191 1.97 -3.98 -9.90
N ASP A 192 2.31 -2.86 -10.52
CA ASP A 192 3.65 -2.65 -11.05
C ASP A 192 4.61 -2.27 -9.91
N VAL A 193 5.64 -3.09 -9.70
CA VAL A 193 6.65 -2.91 -8.65
C VAL A 193 7.82 -2.02 -9.07
N ASN A 194 7.75 -1.35 -10.22
CA ASN A 194 8.77 -0.40 -10.67
C ASN A 194 8.51 1.04 -10.21
N GLY A 195 7.49 1.26 -9.37
CA GLY A 195 7.05 2.56 -8.90
C GLY A 195 8.07 3.28 -7.98
N ILE A 196 7.74 4.54 -7.66
CA ILE A 196 8.59 5.46 -6.88
C ILE A 196 8.97 4.91 -5.49
N THR A 197 8.10 4.16 -4.86
CA THR A 197 8.32 3.56 -3.52
C THR A 197 9.51 2.61 -3.52
N TYR A 198 9.70 1.84 -4.58
CA TYR A 198 10.79 0.87 -4.71
C TYR A 198 12.11 1.51 -5.17
N SER A 199 12.05 2.64 -5.88
CA SER A 199 13.22 3.34 -6.41
C SER A 199 13.85 4.33 -5.44
N GLN A 200 13.11 4.82 -4.43
CA GLN A 200 13.56 5.87 -3.50
C GLN A 200 13.47 5.44 -2.02
N LEU A 201 14.12 4.32 -1.68
CA LEU A 201 14.07 3.72 -0.33
C LEU A 201 14.57 4.66 0.78
N ASP A 202 15.61 5.44 0.53
CA ASP A 202 16.15 6.38 1.52
C ASP A 202 15.19 7.54 1.82
N LEU A 203 14.48 8.03 0.79
CA LEU A 203 13.46 9.06 0.98
C LEU A 203 12.26 8.49 1.74
N ASN A 204 11.78 7.31 1.37
CA ASN A 204 10.71 6.61 2.07
C ASN A 204 11.03 6.47 3.56
N LYS A 205 12.23 6.01 3.89
CA LYS A 205 12.68 5.88 5.27
C LYS A 205 12.67 7.22 6.02
N LYS A 206 13.23 8.28 5.41
CA LYS A 206 13.25 9.63 6.03
C LYS A 206 11.86 10.18 6.28
N GLU A 207 10.93 10.00 5.32
CA GLU A 207 9.56 10.44 5.47
C GLU A 207 8.85 9.67 6.58
N ARG A 208 9.01 8.34 6.66
CA ARG A 208 8.43 7.50 7.72
C ARG A 208 8.96 7.88 9.10
N ASP A 209 10.27 8.11 9.24
CA ASP A 209 10.87 8.56 10.50
C ASP A 209 10.30 9.92 10.94
N ALA A 210 10.13 10.86 10.00
CA ALA A 210 9.54 12.17 10.27
C ALA A 210 8.06 12.07 10.66
N ILE A 211 7.31 11.16 10.03
CA ILE A 211 5.91 10.90 10.37
C ILE A 211 5.80 10.31 11.78
N LEU A 212 6.57 9.29 12.12
CA LEU A 212 6.57 8.71 13.47
C LEU A 212 6.88 9.73 14.55
N ALA A 213 7.81 10.65 14.27
CA ALA A 213 8.15 11.71 15.21
C ALA A 213 6.97 12.69 15.49
N GLN A 214 5.97 12.76 14.58
CA GLN A 214 4.76 13.56 14.79
C GLN A 214 3.71 12.84 15.65
N PHE A 215 3.62 11.50 15.52
CA PHE A 215 2.62 10.70 16.23
C PHE A 215 3.06 10.26 17.61
N LEU A 216 4.36 10.15 17.86
CA LEU A 216 4.89 9.66 19.12
C LEU A 216 5.24 10.81 20.07
N PRO A 217 4.99 10.67 21.40
CA PRO A 217 5.41 11.66 22.37
C PRO A 217 6.92 11.93 22.31
N GLN A 218 7.30 13.16 22.67
CA GLN A 218 8.71 13.56 22.73
C GLN A 218 9.50 12.60 23.64
N GLY A 219 10.61 12.08 23.15
CA GLY A 219 11.46 11.08 23.82
C GLY A 219 11.13 9.62 23.48
N PHE A 220 9.96 9.32 22.93
CA PHE A 220 9.60 7.96 22.48
C PHE A 220 9.90 7.72 21.00
N ALA A 221 9.91 8.75 20.19
CA ALA A 221 10.11 8.61 18.74
C ALA A 221 11.44 7.93 18.41
N ALA A 222 12.56 8.42 18.94
CA ALA A 222 13.88 7.88 18.61
C ALA A 222 14.05 6.39 19.04
N PRO A 223 13.68 5.94 20.24
CA PRO A 223 13.71 4.52 20.61
C PRO A 223 12.82 3.65 19.72
N VAL A 224 11.59 4.08 19.40
CA VAL A 224 10.66 3.30 18.55
C VAL A 224 11.20 3.19 17.13
N ILE A 225 11.67 4.29 16.54
CA ILE A 225 12.30 4.30 15.21
C ILE A 225 13.51 3.35 15.19
N SER A 226 14.35 3.37 16.22
CA SER A 226 15.49 2.45 16.33
C SER A 226 15.05 0.99 16.34
N LEU A 227 14.02 0.65 17.13
CA LEU A 227 13.48 -0.70 17.19
C LEU A 227 12.90 -1.16 15.85
N ILE A 228 12.19 -0.29 15.13
CA ILE A 228 11.66 -0.58 13.79
C ILE A 228 12.81 -0.85 12.82
N HIS A 229 13.86 -0.02 12.82
CA HIS A 229 15.02 -0.21 11.97
C HIS A 229 15.80 -1.50 12.31
N GLU A 230 15.91 -1.86 13.58
CA GLU A 230 16.50 -3.13 14.00
C GLU A 230 15.65 -4.31 13.56
N HIS A 231 14.33 -4.22 13.69
CA HIS A 231 13.40 -5.24 13.22
C HIS A 231 13.55 -5.47 11.71
N HIS A 232 13.56 -4.39 10.90
CA HIS A 232 13.80 -4.51 9.45
C HIS A 232 15.14 -5.17 9.13
N LYS A 233 16.22 -4.80 9.81
CA LYS A 233 17.52 -5.46 9.62
C LYS A 233 17.49 -6.95 9.97
N MET A 234 16.74 -7.33 11.00
CA MET A 234 16.60 -8.74 11.40
C MET A 234 15.75 -9.52 10.40
N THR A 235 14.61 -8.97 9.96
CA THR A 235 13.71 -9.66 9.03
C THR A 235 14.30 -9.82 7.63
N HIS A 236 15.19 -8.93 7.21
CA HIS A 236 15.91 -9.05 5.94
C HIS A 236 17.20 -9.90 6.04
N ASN A 237 17.54 -10.38 7.21
CA ASN A 237 18.69 -11.29 7.38
C ASN A 237 18.28 -12.70 6.94
N ILE A 238 18.97 -13.22 5.90
CA ILE A 238 18.70 -14.53 5.29
C ILE A 238 18.68 -15.67 6.34
N LEU A 239 19.57 -15.60 7.36
CA LEU A 239 19.60 -16.59 8.44
C LEU A 239 18.33 -16.54 9.30
N ILE A 240 17.81 -15.35 9.57
CA ILE A 240 16.59 -15.18 10.36
C ILE A 240 15.37 -15.59 9.55
N GLN A 241 15.29 -15.22 8.27
CA GLN A 241 14.22 -15.68 7.37
C GLN A 241 14.22 -17.22 7.28
N TYR A 242 15.39 -17.85 7.20
CA TYR A 242 15.50 -19.31 7.19
C TYR A 242 15.04 -19.93 8.53
N VAL A 243 15.35 -19.32 9.66
CA VAL A 243 14.89 -19.78 10.99
C VAL A 243 13.37 -19.64 11.10
N LEU A 244 12.80 -18.51 10.65
CA LEU A 244 11.34 -18.29 10.65
C LEU A 244 10.62 -19.25 9.68
N PHE A 245 11.21 -19.52 8.52
CA PHE A 245 10.71 -20.54 7.59
C PHE A 245 10.66 -21.93 8.24
N LEU A 246 11.71 -22.33 8.95
CA LEU A 246 11.77 -23.62 9.65
C LEU A 246 10.80 -23.69 10.84
N GLU A 247 10.58 -22.60 11.55
CA GLU A 247 9.55 -22.48 12.60
C GLU A 247 8.17 -22.76 12.05
N LYS A 248 7.87 -22.20 10.88
CA LYS A 248 6.56 -22.38 10.22
C LYS A 248 6.35 -23.78 9.64
N HIS A 249 7.42 -24.48 9.21
CA HIS A 249 7.32 -25.71 8.41
C HIS A 249 7.87 -26.97 9.07
N SER A 250 8.67 -26.85 10.15
CA SER A 250 9.25 -28.03 10.83
C SER A 250 9.69 -27.73 12.26
N MET A 251 8.84 -28.06 13.23
CA MET A 251 9.12 -27.91 14.68
C MET A 251 10.41 -28.61 15.16
N ARG A 252 10.79 -29.76 14.57
CA ARG A 252 12.01 -30.49 14.97
C ARG A 252 13.29 -29.77 14.54
N SER A 253 13.35 -29.31 13.32
CA SER A 253 14.51 -28.58 12.77
C SER A 253 14.68 -27.20 13.40
N TYR A 254 13.58 -26.53 13.74
CA TYR A 254 13.55 -25.27 14.45
C TYR A 254 14.23 -25.34 15.82
N HIS A 255 13.94 -26.36 16.64
CA HIS A 255 14.55 -26.51 17.97
C HIS A 255 16.06 -26.71 17.92
N ILE A 256 16.57 -27.40 16.91
CA ILE A 256 18.02 -27.62 16.72
C ILE A 256 18.70 -26.29 16.34
N LEU A 257 18.13 -25.56 15.38
CA LEU A 257 18.69 -24.28 14.91
C LEU A 257 18.60 -23.18 15.96
N ARG A 258 17.51 -23.09 16.72
CA ARG A 258 17.39 -22.15 17.84
C ARG A 258 18.47 -22.38 18.91
N LYS A 259 18.80 -23.64 19.24
CA LYS A 259 19.92 -23.97 20.12
C LYS A 259 21.27 -23.55 19.54
N THR A 260 21.46 -23.75 18.23
CA THR A 260 22.73 -23.42 17.54
C THR A 260 22.90 -21.92 17.40
N ALA A 261 21.85 -21.18 17.01
CA ALA A 261 21.86 -19.72 16.94
C ALA A 261 22.12 -19.07 18.31
N LYS A 262 21.51 -19.60 19.38
CA LYS A 262 21.76 -19.12 20.75
C LYS A 262 23.24 -19.35 21.18
N ARG A 263 23.82 -20.46 20.77
CA ARG A 263 25.26 -20.74 21.02
C ARG A 263 26.17 -19.79 20.21
N MET A 264 25.84 -19.50 18.93
CA MET A 264 26.59 -18.55 18.12
C MET A 264 26.55 -17.12 18.67
N VAL A 265 25.36 -16.64 19.07
CA VAL A 265 25.23 -15.33 19.69
C VAL A 265 26.03 -15.21 20.98
N ASN A 266 26.02 -16.27 21.81
CA ASN A 266 26.82 -16.29 23.05
C ASN A 266 28.32 -16.35 22.75
N TYR A 267 28.75 -17.08 21.72
CA TYR A 267 30.16 -17.13 21.30
C TYR A 267 30.63 -15.77 20.76
N VAL A 268 29.81 -15.07 19.96
CA VAL A 268 30.14 -13.73 19.46
C VAL A 268 30.19 -12.70 20.60
N LYS A 269 29.31 -12.80 21.60
CA LYS A 269 29.35 -11.95 22.79
C LYS A 269 30.60 -12.23 23.64
N TRP A 270 30.94 -13.51 23.83
CA TRP A 270 32.16 -13.90 24.54
C TRP A 270 33.42 -13.39 23.83
N LYS A 271 33.50 -13.54 22.50
CA LYS A 271 34.66 -13.07 21.72
C LYS A 271 34.79 -11.53 21.71
N LYS A 272 33.70 -10.78 21.83
CA LYS A 272 33.73 -9.32 21.97
C LYS A 272 34.10 -8.87 23.37
N GLY A 273 33.79 -9.65 24.41
CA GLY A 273 34.15 -9.34 25.80
C GLY A 273 35.55 -9.80 26.20
N SER A 274 36.20 -10.68 25.43
CA SER A 274 37.59 -11.12 25.67
C SER A 274 38.66 -10.27 24.94
N ASN A 275 38.24 -9.24 24.20
CA ASN A 275 39.12 -8.27 23.53
C ASN A 275 39.02 -6.86 24.17
N GLN A 276 38.54 -6.77 25.40
CA GLN A 276 38.69 -5.64 26.32
C GLN A 276 39.51 -6.11 27.56
#